data_4d8a55c051b3f234027f22f36cf5df37
#
_entry.id   4d8a55c051b3f234027f22f36cf5df37
#
_cell.length_a   1.000
_cell.length_b   1.000
_cell.length_c   1.000
_cell.angle_alpha   90.00
_cell.angle_beta   90.00
_cell.angle_gamma   90.00
#
_symmetry.space_group_name_H-M   'P 1'
#
loop_
_entity.id
_entity.type
_entity.pdbx_description
1 polymer ?
#
loop_
_entity_poly.entity_id
_entity_poly.type
_entity_poly.pdbx_seq_one_letter_code
_entity_poly.pdbx_strand_id
1 'polypeptide(L)'
;MMSMMKEKNLAISSMFFMLGLCFGSLSSRMATIKGGLALSDGVFGTVLFAMSAGVVVSLPISGWAIAKLGSRVVGVAAILFNATLLLMVPFAATVLQLAVLLFLCGFAYSAVNVSNNMQASIAEAVSGKTRLPFFHGIWGVAGFVGAGIGALMIGRDVALPLHFAGIAAVALMSALLCRRALFDKPELEQTGRAFAIPDRSLFNYGLIVFCSMACEGIMYDWSVVYFQDVVSVDRKYIGLGFTVFMAAMTIGRLMLNRFVDRIGVRRTLQWGGMLAFTGMTLTTWLPGLVTSIIGFFLVGLGICAIIPLVAGAAARSSSMAPSAAIAAVLTIGFLGTLIGPPLIGFLSETVGLRYAFLVCVALSLGVIYRAGKIPL
;
A
#
# COMPACT_ATOMS: atom_id res chain seq x y z
N MET A 1 12.15 31.68 -8.45
CA MET A 1 11.02 30.97 -7.77
C MET A 1 10.52 29.76 -8.57
N MET A 2 10.16 29.92 -9.86
CA MET A 2 9.62 28.81 -10.68
C MET A 2 10.60 27.64 -10.92
N SER A 3 11.90 27.90 -11.13
CA SER A 3 12.95 26.86 -11.28
C SER A 3 13.14 26.07 -9.98
N MET A 4 13.28 26.75 -8.87
CA MET A 4 13.44 26.16 -7.54
C MET A 4 12.25 25.26 -7.15
N MET A 5 11.00 25.66 -7.48
CA MET A 5 9.82 24.81 -7.24
C MET A 5 9.80 23.58 -8.14
N LYS A 6 10.33 23.65 -9.37
CA LYS A 6 10.45 22.46 -10.24
C LYS A 6 11.43 21.44 -9.64
N GLU A 7 12.58 21.89 -9.14
CA GLU A 7 13.57 21.03 -8.49
C GLU A 7 12.99 20.36 -7.23
N LYS A 8 12.28 21.13 -6.39
CA LYS A 8 11.62 20.58 -5.20
C LYS A 8 10.56 19.54 -5.54
N ASN A 9 9.71 19.82 -6.53
CA ASN A 9 8.69 18.87 -6.98
C ASN A 9 9.32 17.59 -7.56
N LEU A 10 10.42 17.69 -8.30
CA LEU A 10 11.15 16.54 -8.82
C LEU A 10 11.72 15.70 -7.68
N ALA A 11 12.30 16.33 -6.66
CA ALA A 11 12.83 15.63 -5.49
C ALA A 11 11.72 14.89 -4.71
N ILE A 12 10.59 15.56 -4.47
CA ILE A 12 9.43 14.94 -3.80
C ILE A 12 8.88 13.78 -4.65
N SER A 13 8.74 13.99 -5.97
CA SER A 13 8.32 12.94 -6.92
C SER A 13 9.24 11.72 -6.85
N SER A 14 10.54 11.96 -6.78
CA SER A 14 11.55 10.92 -6.69
C SER A 14 11.43 10.12 -5.38
N MET A 15 11.16 10.79 -4.25
CA MET A 15 10.95 10.13 -2.96
C MET A 15 9.68 9.26 -2.96
N PHE A 16 8.57 9.73 -3.54
CA PHE A 16 7.36 8.92 -3.72
C PHE A 16 7.60 7.75 -4.68
N PHE A 17 8.37 7.97 -5.75
CA PHE A 17 8.73 6.92 -6.69
C PHE A 17 9.57 5.84 -6.02
N MET A 18 10.58 6.19 -5.24
CA MET A 18 11.42 5.21 -4.54
C MET A 18 10.62 4.42 -3.52
N LEU A 19 9.70 5.06 -2.79
CA LEU A 19 8.82 4.37 -1.86
C LEU A 19 7.98 3.30 -2.56
N GLY A 20 7.35 3.66 -3.69
CA GLY A 20 6.55 2.72 -4.50
C GLY A 20 7.39 1.62 -5.12
N LEU A 21 8.57 1.95 -5.66
CA LEU A 21 9.47 0.99 -6.29
C LEU A 21 9.97 -0.08 -5.29
N CYS A 22 10.42 0.35 -4.11
CA CYS A 22 10.86 -0.57 -3.04
C CYS A 22 9.69 -1.46 -2.58
N PHE A 23 8.51 -0.88 -2.38
CA PHE A 23 7.30 -1.61 -1.99
C PHE A 23 6.92 -2.66 -3.04
N GLY A 24 6.77 -2.26 -4.30
CA GLY A 24 6.38 -3.17 -5.38
C GLY A 24 7.39 -4.29 -5.60
N SER A 25 8.69 -3.98 -5.48
CA SER A 25 9.76 -4.98 -5.57
C SER A 25 9.73 -5.98 -4.43
N LEU A 26 9.51 -5.54 -3.18
CA LEU A 26 9.40 -6.43 -2.02
C LEU A 26 8.18 -7.33 -2.14
N SER A 27 6.99 -6.76 -2.36
CA SER A 27 5.72 -7.51 -2.46
C SER A 27 5.74 -8.53 -3.61
N SER A 28 6.37 -8.19 -4.75
CA SER A 28 6.50 -9.12 -5.89
C SER A 28 7.32 -10.38 -5.58
N ARG A 29 8.17 -10.34 -4.55
CA ARG A 29 9.05 -11.45 -4.15
C ARG A 29 8.57 -12.22 -2.92
N MET A 30 7.37 -11.95 -2.41
CA MET A 30 6.84 -12.59 -1.21
C MET A 30 6.78 -14.12 -1.32
N ALA A 31 6.38 -14.66 -2.48
CA ALA A 31 6.42 -16.11 -2.71
C ALA A 31 7.86 -16.68 -2.68
N THR A 32 8.84 -15.94 -3.24
CA THR A 32 10.26 -16.32 -3.19
C THR A 32 10.79 -16.33 -1.74
N ILE A 33 10.40 -15.31 -0.94
CA ILE A 33 10.80 -15.19 0.46
C ILE A 33 10.17 -16.33 1.29
N LYS A 34 8.86 -16.58 1.13
CA LYS A 34 8.15 -17.70 1.77
C LYS A 34 8.81 -19.03 1.47
N GLY A 35 9.10 -19.30 0.18
CA GLY A 35 9.71 -20.53 -0.27
C GLY A 35 11.16 -20.71 0.21
N GLY A 36 11.92 -19.62 0.34
CA GLY A 36 13.33 -19.66 0.78
C GLY A 36 13.53 -20.23 2.19
N LEU A 37 12.55 -20.02 3.08
CA LEU A 37 12.53 -20.57 4.44
C LEU A 37 11.52 -21.72 4.62
N ALA A 38 10.91 -22.20 3.54
CA ALA A 38 9.87 -23.25 3.54
C ALA A 38 8.75 -22.96 4.57
N LEU A 39 8.28 -21.73 4.65
CA LEU A 39 7.28 -21.30 5.64
C LEU A 39 5.90 -21.88 5.32
N SER A 40 5.20 -22.38 6.35
CA SER A 40 3.75 -22.62 6.24
C SER A 40 3.00 -21.30 6.06
N ASP A 41 1.77 -21.36 5.59
CA ASP A 41 0.96 -20.17 5.35
C ASP A 41 0.67 -19.38 6.64
N GLY A 42 0.42 -20.07 7.77
CA GLY A 42 0.18 -19.43 9.06
C GLY A 42 1.42 -18.74 9.62
N VAL A 43 2.58 -19.40 9.53
CA VAL A 43 3.87 -18.79 9.92
C VAL A 43 4.16 -17.57 9.04
N PHE A 44 3.95 -17.69 7.73
CA PHE A 44 4.15 -16.56 6.82
C PHE A 44 3.18 -15.40 7.11
N GLY A 45 1.90 -15.70 7.39
CA GLY A 45 0.92 -14.71 7.85
C GLY A 45 1.35 -13.97 9.12
N THR A 46 1.96 -14.69 10.09
CA THR A 46 2.53 -14.09 11.30
C THR A 46 3.71 -13.16 11.00
N VAL A 47 4.56 -13.53 10.05
CA VAL A 47 5.67 -12.68 9.59
C VAL A 47 5.15 -11.42 8.89
N LEU A 48 4.10 -11.53 8.08
CA LEU A 48 3.44 -10.38 7.45
C LEU A 48 2.76 -9.46 8.47
N PHE A 49 2.19 -10.03 9.55
CA PHE A 49 1.69 -9.24 10.68
C PHE A 49 2.80 -8.35 11.29
N ALA A 50 4.02 -8.89 11.43
CA ALA A 50 5.14 -8.11 11.95
C ALA A 50 5.43 -6.88 11.06
N MET A 51 5.38 -7.02 9.72
CA MET A 51 5.53 -5.89 8.79
C MET A 51 4.45 -4.83 8.99
N SER A 52 3.19 -5.24 9.07
CA SER A 52 2.05 -4.34 9.31
C SER A 52 2.14 -3.65 10.69
N ALA A 53 2.58 -4.37 11.72
CA ALA A 53 2.82 -3.82 13.04
C ALA A 53 3.93 -2.73 13.01
N GLY A 54 4.99 -2.95 12.23
CA GLY A 54 6.04 -1.96 12.00
C GLY A 54 5.49 -0.65 11.42
N VAL A 55 4.58 -0.74 10.43
CA VAL A 55 3.90 0.44 9.86
C VAL A 55 3.15 1.20 10.95
N VAL A 56 2.35 0.54 11.76
CA VAL A 56 1.51 1.16 12.81
C VAL A 56 2.38 1.81 13.88
N VAL A 57 3.40 1.10 14.38
CA VAL A 57 4.33 1.61 15.41
C VAL A 57 5.11 2.82 14.91
N SER A 58 5.45 2.84 13.63
CA SER A 58 6.18 3.95 13.01
C SER A 58 5.40 5.26 12.98
N LEU A 59 4.07 5.25 12.87
CA LEU A 59 3.27 6.47 12.69
C LEU A 59 3.53 7.54 13.76
N PRO A 60 3.35 7.26 15.07
CA PRO A 60 3.60 8.26 16.11
C PRO A 60 5.09 8.64 16.22
N ILE A 61 5.99 7.67 16.05
CA ILE A 61 7.45 7.89 16.16
C ILE A 61 7.93 8.78 15.02
N SER A 62 7.46 8.52 13.79
CA SER A 62 7.80 9.34 12.62
C SER A 62 7.25 10.75 12.73
N GLY A 63 6.00 10.92 13.23
CA GLY A 63 5.45 12.25 13.50
C GLY A 63 6.28 13.05 14.49
N TRP A 64 6.68 12.42 15.60
CA TRP A 64 7.55 13.03 16.61
C TRP A 64 8.95 13.37 16.03
N ALA A 65 9.56 12.43 15.29
CA ALA A 65 10.87 12.66 14.69
C ALA A 65 10.85 13.79 13.66
N ILE A 66 9.79 13.89 12.82
CA ILE A 66 9.61 14.96 11.85
C ILE A 66 9.44 16.32 12.55
N ALA A 67 8.69 16.38 13.65
CA ALA A 67 8.55 17.61 14.42
C ALA A 67 9.89 18.13 14.97
N LYS A 68 10.80 17.23 15.37
CA LYS A 68 12.12 17.58 15.89
C LYS A 68 13.18 17.83 14.83
N LEU A 69 13.27 16.94 13.84
CA LEU A 69 14.38 16.88 12.87
C LEU A 69 14.01 17.44 11.50
N GLY A 70 12.71 17.58 11.22
CA GLY A 70 12.18 17.94 9.91
C GLY A 70 11.99 16.73 8.99
N SER A 71 11.01 16.85 8.08
CA SER A 71 10.63 15.78 7.13
C SER A 71 11.73 15.42 6.14
N ARG A 72 12.60 16.34 5.79
CA ARG A 72 13.77 16.09 4.95
C ARG A 72 14.73 15.08 5.55
N VAL A 73 15.14 15.32 6.81
CA VAL A 73 16.12 14.45 7.49
C VAL A 73 15.52 13.07 7.74
N VAL A 74 14.29 13.03 8.28
CA VAL A 74 13.61 11.75 8.56
C VAL A 74 13.35 10.97 7.29
N GLY A 75 12.86 11.61 6.22
CA GLY A 75 12.56 10.93 4.95
C GLY A 75 13.79 10.35 4.27
N VAL A 76 14.89 11.12 4.21
CA VAL A 76 16.14 10.63 3.63
C VAL A 76 16.73 9.49 4.47
N ALA A 77 16.80 9.64 5.81
CA ALA A 77 17.28 8.59 6.69
C ALA A 77 16.43 7.31 6.58
N ALA A 78 15.12 7.45 6.51
CA ALA A 78 14.21 6.31 6.39
C ALA A 78 14.33 5.59 5.04
N ILE A 79 14.55 6.29 3.92
CA ILE A 79 14.82 5.64 2.61
C ILE A 79 16.16 4.90 2.63
N LEU A 80 17.21 5.51 3.19
CA LEU A 80 18.51 4.85 3.33
C LEU A 80 18.38 3.58 4.18
N PHE A 81 17.66 3.67 5.28
CA PHE A 81 17.39 2.53 6.16
C PHE A 81 16.57 1.44 5.44
N ASN A 82 15.49 1.81 4.75
CA ASN A 82 14.67 0.85 3.98
C ASN A 82 15.49 0.13 2.89
N ALA A 83 16.34 0.85 2.16
CA ALA A 83 17.23 0.27 1.16
C ALA A 83 18.23 -0.72 1.78
N THR A 84 18.79 -0.40 2.95
CA THR A 84 19.66 -1.31 3.70
C THR A 84 18.92 -2.56 4.15
N LEU A 85 17.69 -2.43 4.63
CA LEU A 85 16.86 -3.57 5.04
C LEU A 85 16.53 -4.49 3.84
N LEU A 86 16.23 -3.91 2.67
CA LEU A 86 16.04 -4.71 1.44
C LEU A 86 17.27 -5.56 1.10
N LEU A 87 18.49 -5.05 1.33
CA LEU A 87 19.72 -5.83 1.15
C LEU A 87 19.83 -6.98 2.16
N MET A 88 19.25 -6.83 3.35
CA MET A 88 19.35 -7.83 4.43
C MET A 88 18.28 -8.93 4.33
N VAL A 89 17.09 -8.62 3.82
CA VAL A 89 15.96 -9.58 3.73
C VAL A 89 16.34 -10.92 3.08
N PRO A 90 17.11 -10.97 1.97
CA PRO A 90 17.49 -12.23 1.33
C PRO A 90 18.36 -13.15 2.18
N PHE A 91 18.98 -12.62 3.22
CA PHE A 91 19.91 -13.35 4.09
C PHE A 91 19.29 -13.76 5.42
N ALA A 92 17.97 -13.55 5.61
CA ALA A 92 17.26 -14.07 6.76
C ALA A 92 17.31 -15.60 6.77
N ALA A 93 17.91 -16.18 7.80
CA ALA A 93 18.07 -17.63 7.95
C ALA A 93 17.04 -18.25 8.90
N THR A 94 16.30 -17.44 9.66
CA THR A 94 15.27 -17.89 10.60
C THR A 94 13.99 -17.07 10.46
N VAL A 95 12.87 -17.65 10.90
CA VAL A 95 11.56 -16.95 10.96
C VAL A 95 11.65 -15.67 11.76
N LEU A 96 12.33 -15.70 12.91
CA LEU A 96 12.48 -14.52 13.76
C LEU A 96 13.28 -13.41 13.07
N GLN A 97 14.39 -13.75 12.41
CA GLN A 97 15.16 -12.76 11.63
C GLN A 97 14.32 -12.13 10.53
N LEU A 98 13.55 -12.95 9.78
CA LEU A 98 12.67 -12.44 8.74
C LEU A 98 11.57 -11.55 9.34
N ALA A 99 10.94 -11.94 10.44
CA ALA A 99 9.89 -11.14 11.11
C ALA A 99 10.43 -9.79 11.59
N VAL A 100 11.63 -9.76 12.19
CA VAL A 100 12.28 -8.52 12.63
C VAL A 100 12.63 -7.63 11.42
N LEU A 101 13.19 -8.21 10.36
CA LEU A 101 13.53 -7.46 9.14
C LEU A 101 12.28 -6.87 8.48
N LEU A 102 11.19 -7.65 8.36
CA LEU A 102 9.94 -7.15 7.79
C LEU A 102 9.24 -6.12 8.69
N PHE A 103 9.29 -6.28 10.03
CA PHE A 103 8.85 -5.25 10.97
C PHE A 103 9.59 -3.92 10.72
N LEU A 104 10.91 -3.98 10.60
CA LEU A 104 11.74 -2.81 10.33
C LEU A 104 11.48 -2.23 8.92
N CYS A 105 11.24 -3.07 7.91
CA CYS A 105 10.81 -2.63 6.57
C CYS A 105 9.48 -1.87 6.62
N GLY A 106 8.49 -2.39 7.33
CA GLY A 106 7.21 -1.72 7.56
C GLY A 106 7.38 -0.40 8.29
N PHE A 107 8.21 -0.37 9.32
CA PHE A 107 8.56 0.84 10.06
C PHE A 107 9.21 1.90 9.14
N ALA A 108 10.23 1.51 8.38
CA ALA A 108 10.92 2.41 7.45
C ALA A 108 10.00 2.91 6.33
N TYR A 109 9.19 2.02 5.74
CA TYR A 109 8.17 2.37 4.76
C TYR A 109 7.22 3.46 5.25
N SER A 110 6.68 3.29 6.46
CA SER A 110 5.77 4.26 7.08
C SER A 110 6.46 5.60 7.35
N ALA A 111 7.70 5.59 7.84
CA ALA A 111 8.48 6.79 8.09
C ALA A 111 8.74 7.60 6.81
N VAL A 112 9.09 6.92 5.71
CA VAL A 112 9.21 7.56 4.38
C VAL A 112 7.87 8.13 3.93
N ASN A 113 6.77 7.37 4.08
CA ASN A 113 5.44 7.80 3.66
C ASN A 113 4.97 9.07 4.40
N VAL A 114 5.12 9.10 5.74
CA VAL A 114 4.78 10.29 6.55
C VAL A 114 5.63 11.48 6.14
N SER A 115 6.94 11.28 5.94
CA SER A 115 7.85 12.34 5.50
C SER A 115 7.49 12.88 4.11
N ASN A 116 7.15 11.99 3.17
CA ASN A 116 6.75 12.35 1.82
C ASN A 116 5.45 13.16 1.81
N ASN A 117 4.47 12.75 2.61
CA ASN A 117 3.22 13.49 2.75
C ASN A 117 3.44 14.88 3.33
N MET A 118 4.34 15.03 4.31
CA MET A 118 4.72 16.33 4.85
C MET A 118 5.40 17.21 3.79
N GLN A 119 6.35 16.67 3.02
CA GLN A 119 7.00 17.39 1.92
C GLN A 119 6.00 17.85 0.85
N ALA A 120 5.04 16.98 0.51
CA ALA A 120 3.96 17.31 -0.42
C ALA A 120 3.05 18.44 0.13
N SER A 121 2.68 18.38 1.41
CA SER A 121 1.88 19.42 2.07
C SER A 121 2.59 20.78 2.09
N ILE A 122 3.91 20.81 2.34
CA ILE A 122 4.70 22.04 2.24
C ILE A 122 4.70 22.58 0.81
N ALA A 123 4.85 21.69 -0.19
CA ALA A 123 4.81 22.09 -1.60
C ALA A 123 3.45 22.68 -2.01
N GLU A 124 2.35 22.14 -1.47
CA GLU A 124 0.98 22.67 -1.65
C GLU A 124 0.86 24.05 -1.01
N ALA A 125 1.27 24.21 0.24
CA ALA A 125 1.20 25.49 0.96
C ALA A 125 1.99 26.60 0.24
N VAL A 126 3.21 26.28 -0.25
CA VAL A 126 4.05 27.26 -0.96
C VAL A 126 3.52 27.58 -2.37
N SER A 127 2.93 26.59 -3.07
CA SER A 127 2.48 26.78 -4.47
C SER A 127 1.03 27.22 -4.62
N GLY A 128 0.22 27.10 -3.55
CA GLY A 128 -1.25 27.31 -3.60
C GLY A 128 -1.99 26.31 -4.49
N LYS A 129 -1.37 25.17 -4.86
CA LYS A 129 -1.96 24.19 -5.78
C LYS A 129 -1.95 22.83 -5.14
N THR A 130 -3.07 22.10 -5.21
CA THR A 130 -3.19 20.71 -4.77
C THR A 130 -2.26 19.79 -5.60
N ARG A 131 -1.35 19.09 -4.94
CA ARG A 131 -0.32 18.24 -5.56
C ARG A 131 -0.24 16.84 -4.97
N LEU A 132 -0.76 16.63 -3.78
CA LEU A 132 -0.71 15.36 -3.07
C LEU A 132 -1.27 14.19 -3.91
N PRO A 133 -2.42 14.33 -4.62
CA PRO A 133 -2.91 13.24 -5.48
C PRO A 133 -1.95 12.89 -6.62
N PHE A 134 -1.26 13.88 -7.18
CA PHE A 134 -0.25 13.66 -8.21
C PHE A 134 0.94 12.84 -7.68
N PHE A 135 1.45 13.17 -6.49
CA PHE A 135 2.56 12.42 -5.89
C PHE A 135 2.16 10.98 -5.52
N HIS A 136 0.94 10.77 -5.01
CA HIS A 136 0.41 9.41 -4.81
C HIS A 136 0.21 8.64 -6.12
N GLY A 137 -0.11 9.34 -7.21
CA GLY A 137 -0.12 8.76 -8.56
C GLY A 137 1.26 8.24 -8.96
N ILE A 138 2.32 9.01 -8.71
CA ILE A 138 3.72 8.60 -8.94
C ILE A 138 4.07 7.36 -8.11
N TRP A 139 3.67 7.32 -6.83
CA TRP A 139 3.83 6.13 -5.99
C TRP A 139 3.16 4.89 -6.61
N GLY A 140 1.93 5.04 -7.11
CA GLY A 140 1.19 3.94 -7.76
C GLY A 140 1.90 3.43 -9.01
N VAL A 141 2.35 4.35 -9.90
CA VAL A 141 3.15 3.99 -11.09
C VAL A 141 4.44 3.27 -10.69
N ALA A 142 5.14 3.76 -9.66
CA ALA A 142 6.37 3.15 -9.18
C ALA A 142 6.14 1.76 -8.58
N GLY A 143 5.05 1.57 -7.84
CA GLY A 143 4.64 0.25 -7.33
C GLY A 143 4.37 -0.73 -8.46
N PHE A 144 3.67 -0.31 -9.51
CA PHE A 144 3.48 -1.11 -10.73
C PHE A 144 4.80 -1.44 -11.42
N VAL A 145 5.71 -0.47 -11.58
CA VAL A 145 7.05 -0.70 -12.15
C VAL A 145 7.84 -1.69 -11.30
N GLY A 146 7.84 -1.53 -9.98
CA GLY A 146 8.49 -2.46 -9.05
C GLY A 146 7.94 -3.88 -9.13
N ALA A 147 6.60 -4.01 -9.21
CA ALA A 147 5.93 -5.29 -9.42
C ALA A 147 6.35 -5.94 -10.75
N GLY A 148 6.38 -5.18 -11.84
CA GLY A 148 6.81 -5.65 -13.16
C GLY A 148 8.28 -6.07 -13.20
N ILE A 149 9.17 -5.28 -12.58
CA ILE A 149 10.59 -5.65 -12.44
C ILE A 149 10.69 -6.97 -11.66
N GLY A 150 9.99 -7.11 -10.53
CA GLY A 150 9.99 -8.34 -9.75
C GLY A 150 9.48 -9.55 -10.52
N ALA A 151 8.41 -9.41 -11.30
CA ALA A 151 7.90 -10.45 -12.17
C ALA A 151 8.94 -10.88 -13.22
N LEU A 152 9.62 -9.93 -13.86
CA LEU A 152 10.72 -10.20 -14.80
C LEU A 152 11.90 -10.91 -14.15
N MET A 153 12.26 -10.48 -12.94
CA MET A 153 13.36 -11.11 -12.18
C MET A 153 13.04 -12.55 -11.80
N ILE A 154 11.78 -12.83 -11.40
CA ILE A 154 11.31 -14.21 -11.14
C ILE A 154 11.35 -15.03 -12.43
N GLY A 155 10.82 -14.51 -13.52
CA GLY A 155 10.74 -15.21 -14.81
C GLY A 155 12.10 -15.51 -15.43
N ARG A 156 13.16 -14.77 -15.06
CA ARG A 156 14.55 -14.95 -15.51
C ARG A 156 15.44 -15.63 -14.50
N ASP A 157 14.90 -16.19 -13.44
CA ASP A 157 15.65 -16.83 -12.35
C ASP A 157 16.71 -15.95 -11.67
N VAL A 158 16.51 -14.63 -11.71
CA VAL A 158 17.42 -13.70 -11.03
C VAL A 158 17.30 -13.87 -9.52
N ALA A 159 18.44 -14.14 -8.88
CA ALA A 159 18.52 -14.34 -7.43
C ALA A 159 17.97 -13.12 -6.67
N LEU A 160 17.28 -13.39 -5.55
CA LEU A 160 16.67 -12.36 -4.70
C LEU A 160 17.68 -11.28 -4.25
N PRO A 161 18.92 -11.64 -3.80
CA PRO A 161 19.92 -10.65 -3.42
C PRO A 161 20.27 -9.67 -4.54
N LEU A 162 20.42 -10.16 -5.77
CA LEU A 162 20.79 -9.33 -6.92
C LEU A 162 19.66 -8.35 -7.29
N HIS A 163 18.40 -8.82 -7.28
CA HIS A 163 17.26 -7.95 -7.52
C HIS A 163 17.20 -6.83 -6.47
N PHE A 164 17.25 -7.18 -5.19
CA PHE A 164 17.14 -6.18 -4.12
C PHE A 164 18.37 -5.26 -4.04
N ALA A 165 19.55 -5.73 -4.42
CA ALA A 165 20.74 -4.87 -4.53
C ALA A 165 20.55 -3.78 -5.61
N GLY A 166 19.99 -4.14 -6.77
CA GLY A 166 19.69 -3.16 -7.82
C GLY A 166 18.68 -2.11 -7.37
N ILE A 167 17.58 -2.53 -6.73
CA ILE A 167 16.57 -1.61 -6.20
C ILE A 167 17.16 -0.72 -5.09
N ALA A 168 17.92 -1.30 -4.16
CA ALA A 168 18.56 -0.55 -3.09
C ALA A 168 19.56 0.47 -3.62
N ALA A 169 20.37 0.12 -4.61
CA ALA A 169 21.32 1.04 -5.22
C ALA A 169 20.62 2.27 -5.85
N VAL A 170 19.52 2.04 -6.58
CA VAL A 170 18.71 3.13 -7.16
C VAL A 170 18.09 3.99 -6.05
N ALA A 171 17.55 3.38 -4.98
CA ALA A 171 16.96 4.12 -3.87
C ALA A 171 17.99 4.96 -3.12
N LEU A 172 19.17 4.40 -2.82
CA LEU A 172 20.29 5.09 -2.17
C LEU A 172 20.76 6.28 -3.00
N MET A 173 21.00 6.06 -4.29
CA MET A 173 21.44 7.11 -5.21
C MET A 173 20.42 8.24 -5.30
N SER A 174 19.14 7.90 -5.47
CA SER A 174 18.04 8.87 -5.53
C SER A 174 17.94 9.70 -4.24
N ALA A 175 18.00 9.06 -3.07
CA ALA A 175 17.95 9.74 -1.77
C ALA A 175 19.10 10.75 -1.61
N LEU A 176 20.32 10.34 -1.98
CA LEU A 176 21.51 11.19 -1.91
C LEU A 176 21.45 12.39 -2.87
N LEU A 177 20.96 12.18 -4.09
CA LEU A 177 20.81 13.25 -5.09
C LEU A 177 19.72 14.24 -4.70
N CYS A 178 18.58 13.75 -4.21
CA CYS A 178 17.41 14.58 -3.92
C CYS A 178 17.48 15.30 -2.57
N ARG A 179 18.31 14.85 -1.63
CA ARG A 179 18.34 15.35 -0.25
C ARG A 179 18.43 16.87 -0.12
N ARG A 180 19.20 17.55 -1.00
CA ARG A 180 19.40 19.01 -0.94
C ARG A 180 18.23 19.79 -1.54
N ALA A 181 17.44 19.17 -2.41
CA ALA A 181 16.33 19.81 -3.09
C ALA A 181 15.00 19.70 -2.29
N LEU A 182 14.93 18.87 -1.24
CA LEU A 182 13.77 18.79 -0.35
C LEU A 182 13.63 20.04 0.52
N PHE A 183 12.41 20.31 1.00
CA PHE A 183 12.19 21.40 1.96
C PHE A 183 12.87 21.09 3.29
N ASP A 184 13.49 22.08 3.90
CA ASP A 184 14.05 22.01 5.25
C ASP A 184 12.91 21.99 6.30
N LYS A 185 13.13 22.48 7.50
CA LYS A 185 12.14 22.47 8.58
C LYS A 185 10.82 23.12 8.12
N PRO A 186 9.66 22.51 8.42
CA PRO A 186 8.40 23.15 8.18
C PRO A 186 8.21 24.30 9.19
N GLU A 187 7.79 25.45 8.71
CA GLU A 187 7.18 26.50 9.52
C GLU A 187 5.71 26.18 9.88
N LEU A 188 5.22 25.03 9.40
CA LEU A 188 3.83 24.59 9.60
C LEU A 188 3.72 23.84 10.94
N GLU A 189 2.98 24.38 11.87
CA GLU A 189 2.54 23.65 13.05
C GLU A 189 1.74 22.42 12.64
N GLN A 190 2.20 21.23 13.05
CA GLN A 190 1.42 20.00 12.90
C GLN A 190 0.27 20.02 13.90
N THR A 191 -0.89 20.53 13.48
CA THR A 191 -2.10 20.57 14.31
C THR A 191 -2.90 19.24 14.30
N GLY A 192 -2.41 18.19 13.65
CA GLY A 192 -3.11 16.91 13.51
C GLY A 192 -2.60 15.83 14.48
N ARG A 193 -3.51 15.18 15.21
CA ARG A 193 -3.21 13.94 15.96
C ARG A 193 -3.03 12.79 14.98
N ALA A 194 -1.98 11.97 15.16
CA ALA A 194 -1.72 10.79 14.32
C ALA A 194 -2.84 9.73 14.45
N PHE A 195 -3.50 9.68 15.61
CA PHE A 195 -4.66 8.84 15.88
C PHE A 195 -5.78 9.68 16.46
N ALA A 196 -6.99 9.51 15.96
CA ALA A 196 -8.19 10.08 16.52
C ALA A 196 -9.21 8.97 16.78
N ILE A 197 -9.90 9.05 17.90
CA ILE A 197 -11.00 8.11 18.20
C ILE A 197 -12.19 8.52 17.33
N PRO A 198 -12.73 7.61 16.50
CA PRO A 198 -13.84 7.93 15.62
C PRO A 198 -15.12 8.20 16.43
N ASP A 199 -15.83 9.25 16.06
CA ASP A 199 -17.22 9.44 16.48
C ASP A 199 -18.11 8.36 15.84
N ARG A 200 -19.26 8.08 16.46
CA ARG A 200 -20.25 7.12 15.95
C ARG A 200 -20.63 7.37 14.49
N SER A 201 -20.71 8.63 14.08
CA SER A 201 -20.99 9.03 12.70
C SER A 201 -19.95 8.53 11.70
N LEU A 202 -18.67 8.43 12.12
CA LEU A 202 -17.55 8.01 11.28
C LEU A 202 -17.32 6.50 11.27
N PHE A 203 -17.97 5.73 12.13
CA PHE A 203 -17.74 4.30 12.26
C PHE A 203 -18.02 3.53 10.94
N ASN A 204 -19.11 3.87 10.24
CA ASN A 204 -19.43 3.25 8.95
C ASN A 204 -18.39 3.57 7.87
N TYR A 205 -17.87 4.80 7.84
CA TYR A 205 -16.77 5.18 6.95
C TYR A 205 -15.50 4.38 7.27
N GLY A 206 -15.18 4.26 8.55
CA GLY A 206 -14.04 3.47 9.02
C GLY A 206 -14.16 1.99 8.63
N LEU A 207 -15.33 1.38 8.74
CA LEU A 207 -15.54 -0.01 8.34
C LEU A 207 -15.41 -0.23 6.82
N ILE A 208 -15.82 0.73 6.00
CA ILE A 208 -15.60 0.66 4.54
C ILE A 208 -14.10 0.68 4.25
N VAL A 209 -13.36 1.59 4.88
CA VAL A 209 -11.91 1.68 4.73
C VAL A 209 -11.20 0.45 5.28
N PHE A 210 -11.66 -0.10 6.42
CA PHE A 210 -11.19 -1.38 6.96
C PHE A 210 -11.31 -2.50 5.93
N CYS A 211 -12.48 -2.69 5.34
CA CYS A 211 -12.71 -3.73 4.33
C CYS A 211 -11.79 -3.53 3.12
N SER A 212 -11.64 -2.29 2.66
CA SER A 212 -10.78 -1.98 1.53
C SER A 212 -9.30 -2.21 1.83
N MET A 213 -8.82 -1.71 2.96
CA MET A 213 -7.41 -1.83 3.34
C MET A 213 -7.03 -3.28 3.70
N ALA A 214 -7.95 -4.07 4.25
CA ALA A 214 -7.74 -5.49 4.45
C ALA A 214 -7.60 -6.22 3.11
N CYS A 215 -8.51 -5.99 2.16
CA CYS A 215 -8.41 -6.53 0.80
C CYS A 215 -7.10 -6.10 0.11
N GLU A 216 -6.75 -4.83 0.21
CA GLU A 216 -5.53 -4.26 -0.39
C GLU A 216 -4.27 -4.92 0.19
N GLY A 217 -4.18 -5.07 1.51
CA GLY A 217 -3.08 -5.76 2.19
C GLY A 217 -2.96 -7.23 1.78
N ILE A 218 -4.09 -7.95 1.73
CA ILE A 218 -4.13 -9.34 1.26
C ILE A 218 -3.59 -9.43 -0.17
N MET A 219 -4.02 -8.54 -1.07
CA MET A 219 -3.56 -8.54 -2.45
C MET A 219 -2.06 -8.22 -2.58
N TYR A 220 -1.53 -7.30 -1.76
CA TYR A 220 -0.11 -6.97 -1.77
C TYR A 220 0.78 -8.14 -1.36
N ASP A 221 0.36 -8.91 -0.38
CA ASP A 221 1.22 -9.91 0.26
C ASP A 221 0.99 -11.32 -0.30
N TRP A 222 -0.24 -11.65 -0.71
CA TRP A 222 -0.62 -13.01 -1.08
C TRP A 222 -0.86 -13.24 -2.58
N SER A 223 -0.95 -12.18 -3.41
CA SER A 223 -1.27 -12.36 -4.83
C SER A 223 -0.23 -13.19 -5.59
N VAL A 224 1.06 -13.00 -5.30
CA VAL A 224 2.15 -13.77 -5.92
C VAL A 224 2.15 -15.22 -5.43
N VAL A 225 1.89 -15.43 -4.13
CA VAL A 225 1.74 -16.76 -3.53
C VAL A 225 0.53 -17.49 -4.13
N TYR A 226 -0.60 -16.78 -4.32
CA TYR A 226 -1.79 -17.34 -4.95
C TYR A 226 -1.53 -17.82 -6.38
N PHE A 227 -0.80 -17.06 -7.18
CA PHE A 227 -0.43 -17.46 -8.54
C PHE A 227 0.51 -18.66 -8.55
N GLN A 228 1.42 -18.76 -7.60
CA GLN A 228 2.32 -19.89 -7.46
C GLN A 228 1.60 -21.15 -6.98
N ASP A 229 0.87 -21.06 -5.86
CA ASP A 229 0.40 -22.23 -5.11
C ASP A 229 -1.01 -22.69 -5.53
N VAL A 230 -1.89 -21.76 -5.98
CA VAL A 230 -3.29 -22.06 -6.35
C VAL A 230 -3.46 -22.15 -7.85
N VAL A 231 -3.02 -21.11 -8.60
CA VAL A 231 -3.14 -21.11 -10.06
C VAL A 231 -2.11 -22.06 -10.68
N SER A 232 -1.00 -22.32 -9.96
CA SER A 232 0.07 -23.25 -10.34
C SER A 232 0.65 -22.96 -11.72
N VAL A 233 0.94 -21.70 -11.98
CA VAL A 233 1.45 -21.22 -13.26
C VAL A 233 2.95 -21.46 -13.40
N ASP A 234 3.43 -21.47 -14.65
CA ASP A 234 4.86 -21.44 -14.93
C ASP A 234 5.53 -20.26 -14.21
N ARG A 235 6.76 -20.44 -13.78
CA ARG A 235 7.56 -19.47 -13.02
C ARG A 235 7.53 -18.05 -13.61
N LYS A 236 7.55 -17.95 -14.94
CA LYS A 236 7.50 -16.67 -15.67
C LYS A 236 6.21 -15.87 -15.47
N TYR A 237 5.14 -16.49 -14.99
CA TYR A 237 3.82 -15.87 -14.81
C TYR A 237 3.46 -15.62 -13.33
N ILE A 238 4.25 -16.12 -12.37
CA ILE A 238 3.96 -16.01 -10.93
C ILE A 238 3.77 -14.55 -10.50
N GLY A 239 4.61 -13.63 -10.98
CA GLY A 239 4.52 -12.21 -10.64
C GLY A 239 3.38 -11.45 -11.33
N LEU A 240 2.68 -12.05 -12.31
CA LEU A 240 1.63 -11.36 -13.06
C LEU A 240 0.45 -10.96 -12.20
N GLY A 241 0.06 -11.79 -11.21
CA GLY A 241 -1.07 -11.47 -10.34
C GLY A 241 -0.92 -10.13 -9.65
N PHE A 242 0.20 -9.92 -9.00
CA PHE A 242 0.51 -8.66 -8.33
C PHE A 242 0.68 -7.50 -9.31
N THR A 243 1.37 -7.73 -10.43
CA THR A 243 1.60 -6.70 -11.46
C THR A 243 0.30 -6.19 -12.05
N VAL A 244 -0.62 -7.09 -12.40
CA VAL A 244 -1.94 -6.75 -12.97
C VAL A 244 -2.80 -6.00 -11.95
N PHE A 245 -2.80 -6.45 -10.69
CA PHE A 245 -3.48 -5.76 -9.61
C PHE A 245 -2.98 -4.32 -9.45
N MET A 246 -1.65 -4.11 -9.41
CA MET A 246 -1.04 -2.77 -9.31
C MET A 246 -1.32 -1.90 -10.53
N ALA A 247 -1.32 -2.47 -11.74
CA ALA A 247 -1.71 -1.77 -12.95
C ALA A 247 -3.15 -1.27 -12.87
N ALA A 248 -4.08 -2.15 -12.48
CA ALA A 248 -5.50 -1.82 -12.33
C ALA A 248 -5.74 -0.74 -11.28
N MET A 249 -5.07 -0.83 -10.12
CA MET A 249 -5.09 0.19 -9.07
C MET A 249 -4.64 1.56 -9.61
N THR A 250 -3.55 1.58 -10.36
CA THR A 250 -2.99 2.81 -10.93
C THR A 250 -3.93 3.41 -11.96
N ILE A 251 -4.43 2.61 -12.90
CA ILE A 251 -5.38 3.04 -13.95
C ILE A 251 -6.65 3.56 -13.30
N GLY A 252 -7.22 2.82 -12.35
CA GLY A 252 -8.44 3.20 -11.65
C GLY A 252 -8.31 4.53 -10.92
N ARG A 253 -7.19 4.78 -10.22
CA ARG A 253 -6.91 6.07 -9.55
C ARG A 253 -6.81 7.23 -10.55
N LEU A 254 -6.19 7.03 -11.70
CA LEU A 254 -6.09 8.06 -12.74
C LEU A 254 -7.44 8.41 -13.37
N MET A 255 -8.35 7.44 -13.44
CA MET A 255 -9.70 7.61 -14.02
C MET A 255 -10.75 8.01 -12.98
N LEU A 256 -10.43 8.01 -11.70
CA LEU A 256 -11.36 8.14 -10.59
C LEU A 256 -12.29 9.35 -10.71
N ASN A 257 -11.74 10.53 -10.96
CA ASN A 257 -12.52 11.76 -11.08
C ASN A 257 -13.60 11.67 -12.15
N ARG A 258 -13.27 11.07 -13.32
CA ARG A 258 -14.24 10.90 -14.42
C ARG A 258 -15.43 10.02 -14.03
N PHE A 259 -15.20 8.98 -13.21
CA PHE A 259 -16.27 8.12 -12.71
C PHE A 259 -17.11 8.83 -11.66
N VAL A 260 -16.47 9.51 -10.71
CA VAL A 260 -17.17 10.27 -9.66
C VAL A 260 -18.05 11.37 -10.26
N ASP A 261 -17.53 12.10 -11.25
CA ASP A 261 -18.28 13.18 -11.93
C ASP A 261 -19.51 12.64 -12.67
N ARG A 262 -19.45 11.39 -13.20
CA ARG A 262 -20.57 10.81 -13.96
C ARG A 262 -21.63 10.14 -13.11
N ILE A 263 -21.25 9.38 -12.08
CA ILE A 263 -22.16 8.51 -11.34
C ILE A 263 -22.25 8.84 -9.84
N GLY A 264 -21.44 9.77 -9.36
CA GLY A 264 -21.38 10.20 -7.97
C GLY A 264 -20.59 9.23 -7.07
N VAL A 265 -20.24 9.71 -5.86
CA VAL A 265 -19.37 8.99 -4.91
C VAL A 265 -19.98 7.64 -4.47
N ARG A 266 -21.26 7.64 -4.06
CA ARG A 266 -21.93 6.42 -3.55
C ARG A 266 -21.92 5.30 -4.57
N ARG A 267 -22.34 5.59 -5.81
CA ARG A 267 -22.36 4.59 -6.89
C ARG A 267 -20.96 4.13 -7.25
N THR A 268 -19.96 5.03 -7.25
CA THR A 268 -18.56 4.66 -7.49
C THR A 268 -18.07 3.66 -6.44
N LEU A 269 -18.38 3.86 -5.16
CA LEU A 269 -18.03 2.92 -4.08
C LEU A 269 -18.75 1.56 -4.25
N GLN A 270 -20.05 1.57 -4.58
CA GLN A 270 -20.81 0.34 -4.79
C GLN A 270 -20.33 -0.46 -6.00
N TRP A 271 -20.08 0.20 -7.13
CA TRP A 271 -19.48 -0.44 -8.31
C TRP A 271 -18.08 -0.94 -8.04
N GLY A 272 -17.28 -0.18 -7.27
CA GLY A 272 -15.95 -0.63 -6.82
C GLY A 272 -16.04 -1.91 -6.01
N GLY A 273 -16.91 -1.96 -5.01
CA GLY A 273 -17.16 -3.18 -4.25
C GLY A 273 -17.67 -4.35 -5.12
N MET A 274 -18.53 -4.08 -6.10
CA MET A 274 -19.04 -5.10 -7.03
C MET A 274 -17.95 -5.66 -7.93
N LEU A 275 -17.06 -4.81 -8.46
CA LEU A 275 -15.91 -5.25 -9.24
C LEU A 275 -14.97 -6.12 -8.41
N ALA A 276 -14.67 -5.72 -7.18
CA ALA A 276 -13.83 -6.50 -6.28
C ALA A 276 -14.48 -7.84 -5.92
N PHE A 277 -15.77 -7.85 -5.61
CA PHE A 277 -16.56 -9.05 -5.36
C PHE A 277 -16.51 -10.01 -6.55
N THR A 278 -16.85 -9.52 -7.75
CA THR A 278 -16.87 -10.33 -8.98
C THR A 278 -15.49 -10.89 -9.30
N GLY A 279 -14.45 -10.03 -9.23
CA GLY A 279 -13.08 -10.42 -9.51
C GLY A 279 -12.58 -11.51 -8.57
N MET A 280 -12.84 -11.37 -7.26
CA MET A 280 -12.40 -12.35 -6.28
C MET A 280 -13.21 -13.66 -6.36
N THR A 281 -14.51 -13.58 -6.60
CA THR A 281 -15.36 -14.75 -6.84
C THR A 281 -14.88 -15.52 -8.06
N LEU A 282 -14.64 -14.83 -9.18
CA LEU A 282 -14.15 -15.44 -10.43
C LEU A 282 -12.83 -16.19 -10.18
N THR A 283 -11.86 -15.54 -9.56
CA THR A 283 -10.56 -16.13 -9.25
C THR A 283 -10.67 -17.33 -8.31
N THR A 284 -11.52 -17.26 -7.28
CA THR A 284 -11.67 -18.35 -6.32
C THR A 284 -12.36 -19.57 -6.94
N TRP A 285 -13.42 -19.39 -7.74
CA TRP A 285 -14.16 -20.52 -8.32
C TRP A 285 -13.53 -21.09 -9.58
N LEU A 286 -12.81 -20.28 -10.35
CA LEU A 286 -12.14 -20.66 -11.60
C LEU A 286 -10.66 -20.27 -11.57
N PRO A 287 -9.80 -20.94 -10.77
CA PRO A 287 -8.41 -20.56 -10.55
C PRO A 287 -7.50 -20.91 -11.75
N GLY A 288 -7.78 -20.35 -12.91
CA GLY A 288 -6.93 -20.45 -14.10
C GLY A 288 -6.12 -19.15 -14.31
N LEU A 289 -5.07 -19.21 -15.15
CA LEU A 289 -4.23 -18.05 -15.43
C LEU A 289 -5.05 -16.84 -15.92
N VAL A 290 -5.85 -17.01 -16.94
CA VAL A 290 -6.62 -15.91 -17.55
C VAL A 290 -7.70 -15.39 -16.60
N THR A 291 -8.44 -16.28 -15.96
CA THR A 291 -9.49 -15.91 -15.00
C THR A 291 -8.95 -15.19 -13.77
N SER A 292 -7.79 -15.61 -13.27
CA SER A 292 -7.13 -14.96 -12.13
C SER A 292 -6.52 -13.60 -12.52
N ILE A 293 -5.98 -13.45 -13.73
CA ILE A 293 -5.57 -12.14 -14.27
C ILE A 293 -6.74 -11.18 -14.32
N ILE A 294 -7.86 -11.60 -14.92
CA ILE A 294 -9.09 -10.79 -15.02
C ILE A 294 -9.60 -10.49 -13.60
N GLY A 295 -9.66 -11.48 -12.73
CA GLY A 295 -10.14 -11.32 -11.36
C GLY A 295 -9.32 -10.30 -10.58
N PHE A 296 -7.99 -10.40 -10.58
CA PHE A 296 -7.11 -9.46 -9.86
C PHE A 296 -7.13 -8.06 -10.47
N PHE A 297 -7.31 -7.95 -11.78
CA PHE A 297 -7.54 -6.67 -12.45
C PHE A 297 -8.83 -6.01 -11.95
N LEU A 298 -9.94 -6.76 -11.90
CA LEU A 298 -11.22 -6.26 -11.38
C LEU A 298 -11.12 -5.85 -9.91
N VAL A 299 -10.42 -6.62 -9.08
CA VAL A 299 -10.18 -6.26 -7.67
C VAL A 299 -9.43 -4.94 -7.58
N GLY A 300 -8.33 -4.76 -8.33
CA GLY A 300 -7.54 -3.54 -8.33
C GLY A 300 -8.35 -2.31 -8.76
N LEU A 301 -9.14 -2.42 -9.83
CA LEU A 301 -10.07 -1.36 -10.25
C LEU A 301 -11.13 -1.07 -9.18
N GLY A 302 -11.62 -2.12 -8.52
CA GLY A 302 -12.71 -2.00 -7.54
C GLY A 302 -12.31 -1.25 -6.28
N ILE A 303 -11.13 -1.55 -5.71
CA ILE A 303 -10.72 -0.99 -4.42
C ILE A 303 -9.94 0.33 -4.53
N CYS A 304 -9.42 0.69 -5.71
CA CYS A 304 -8.56 1.86 -5.91
C CYS A 304 -9.17 3.18 -5.44
N ALA A 305 -10.49 3.31 -5.51
CA ALA A 305 -11.26 4.52 -5.25
C ALA A 305 -11.71 4.67 -3.79
N ILE A 306 -11.74 3.56 -3.03
CA ILE A 306 -12.49 3.50 -1.76
C ILE A 306 -11.86 4.43 -0.73
N ILE A 307 -10.55 4.32 -0.49
CA ILE A 307 -9.87 5.11 0.53
C ILE A 307 -10.01 6.62 0.28
N PRO A 308 -9.63 7.17 -0.91
CA PRO A 308 -9.69 8.61 -1.12
C PRO A 308 -11.13 9.16 -1.09
N LEU A 309 -12.10 8.43 -1.60
CA LEU A 309 -13.49 8.88 -1.60
C LEU A 309 -14.10 8.88 -0.20
N VAL A 310 -13.85 7.82 0.58
CA VAL A 310 -14.40 7.70 1.94
C VAL A 310 -13.72 8.68 2.88
N ALA A 311 -12.41 8.87 2.80
CA ALA A 311 -11.69 9.88 3.58
C ALA A 311 -12.20 11.29 3.28
N GLY A 312 -12.38 11.62 2.00
CA GLY A 312 -12.95 12.91 1.59
C GLY A 312 -14.40 13.13 2.04
N ALA A 313 -15.22 12.07 2.03
CA ALA A 313 -16.60 12.14 2.52
C ALA A 313 -16.66 12.30 4.05
N ALA A 314 -15.82 11.56 4.79
CA ALA A 314 -15.72 11.67 6.24
C ALA A 314 -15.32 13.08 6.69
N ALA A 315 -14.39 13.71 5.98
CA ALA A 315 -13.96 15.09 6.27
C ALA A 315 -15.10 16.12 6.14
N ARG A 316 -16.12 15.84 5.31
CA ARG A 316 -17.26 16.74 5.07
C ARG A 316 -18.48 16.44 5.94
N SER A 317 -18.59 15.24 6.48
CA SER A 317 -19.84 14.75 7.13
C SER A 317 -19.78 14.70 8.64
N SER A 318 -18.65 15.01 9.28
CA SER A 318 -18.50 14.94 10.73
C SER A 318 -18.45 16.32 11.37
N SER A 319 -18.81 16.39 12.66
CA SER A 319 -18.62 17.56 13.51
C SER A 319 -17.15 17.78 13.92
N MET A 320 -16.28 16.83 13.61
CA MET A 320 -14.85 16.89 13.89
C MET A 320 -14.13 17.77 12.86
N ALA A 321 -12.96 18.30 13.24
CA ALA A 321 -12.07 18.93 12.27
C ALA A 321 -11.73 17.95 11.13
N PRO A 322 -11.70 18.39 9.85
CA PRO A 322 -11.51 17.50 8.69
C PRO A 322 -10.31 16.55 8.81
N SER A 323 -9.18 17.06 9.31
CA SER A 323 -7.97 16.25 9.53
C SER A 323 -8.16 15.15 10.58
N ALA A 324 -8.89 15.46 11.66
CA ALA A 324 -9.22 14.51 12.71
C ALA A 324 -10.21 13.44 12.23
N ALA A 325 -11.19 13.80 11.41
CA ALA A 325 -12.14 12.86 10.81
C ALA A 325 -11.42 11.86 9.87
N ILE A 326 -10.53 12.35 9.01
CA ILE A 326 -9.70 11.50 8.14
C ILE A 326 -8.83 10.56 8.99
N ALA A 327 -8.14 11.09 9.99
CA ALA A 327 -7.28 10.28 10.87
C ALA A 327 -8.08 9.19 11.60
N ALA A 328 -9.28 9.51 12.10
CA ALA A 328 -10.17 8.56 12.78
C ALA A 328 -10.59 7.40 11.85
N VAL A 329 -11.00 7.70 10.62
CA VAL A 329 -11.40 6.71 9.61
C VAL A 329 -10.22 5.84 9.20
N LEU A 330 -9.06 6.44 8.95
CA LEU A 330 -7.84 5.70 8.59
C LEU A 330 -7.32 4.84 9.74
N THR A 331 -7.50 5.24 11.00
CA THR A 331 -7.15 4.42 12.17
C THR A 331 -7.88 3.08 12.15
N ILE A 332 -9.20 3.08 11.86
CA ILE A 332 -9.96 1.84 11.68
C ILE A 332 -9.45 1.07 10.44
N GLY A 333 -9.14 1.78 9.36
CA GLY A 333 -8.61 1.19 8.12
C GLY A 333 -7.30 0.43 8.34
N PHE A 334 -6.37 0.98 9.09
CA PHE A 334 -5.09 0.34 9.40
C PHE A 334 -5.23 -1.00 10.15
N LEU A 335 -6.30 -1.17 10.95
CA LEU A 335 -6.61 -2.47 11.53
C LEU A 335 -6.91 -3.52 10.44
N GLY A 336 -7.49 -3.11 9.31
CA GLY A 336 -7.70 -3.99 8.15
C GLY A 336 -6.39 -4.50 7.56
N THR A 337 -5.43 -3.60 7.31
CA THR A 337 -4.09 -3.98 6.82
C THR A 337 -3.33 -4.84 7.84
N LEU A 338 -3.52 -4.58 9.14
CA LEU A 338 -2.87 -5.34 10.21
C LEU A 338 -3.42 -6.77 10.31
N ILE A 339 -4.73 -6.94 10.18
CA ILE A 339 -5.43 -8.22 10.41
C ILE A 339 -5.54 -9.04 9.12
N GLY A 340 -5.72 -8.39 7.96
CA GLY A 340 -6.00 -9.07 6.69
C GLY A 340 -4.97 -10.14 6.30
N PRO A 341 -3.69 -9.79 6.15
CA PRO A 341 -2.67 -10.74 5.73
C PRO A 341 -2.48 -11.94 6.66
N PRO A 342 -2.38 -11.79 8.01
CA PRO A 342 -2.29 -12.94 8.91
C PRO A 342 -3.56 -13.79 8.93
N LEU A 343 -4.74 -13.19 8.79
CA LEU A 343 -6.00 -13.92 8.71
C LEU A 343 -6.01 -14.89 7.53
N ILE A 344 -5.50 -14.46 6.36
CA ILE A 344 -5.35 -15.36 5.20
C ILE A 344 -4.39 -16.50 5.52
N GLY A 345 -3.26 -16.23 6.17
CA GLY A 345 -2.29 -17.26 6.53
C GLY A 345 -2.90 -18.36 7.40
N PHE A 346 -3.59 -17.98 8.48
CA PHE A 346 -4.24 -18.96 9.38
C PHE A 346 -5.40 -19.68 8.71
N LEU A 347 -6.24 -19.02 7.95
CA LEU A 347 -7.32 -19.67 7.21
C LEU A 347 -6.80 -20.61 6.14
N SER A 348 -5.70 -20.26 5.49
CA SER A 348 -5.09 -21.10 4.46
C SER A 348 -4.64 -22.44 4.98
N GLU A 349 -4.17 -22.54 6.23
CA GLU A 349 -3.81 -23.83 6.86
C GLU A 349 -5.01 -24.75 7.09
N THR A 350 -6.22 -24.20 7.21
CA THR A 350 -7.42 -24.99 7.48
C THR A 350 -8.22 -25.32 6.24
N VAL A 351 -8.42 -24.34 5.34
CA VAL A 351 -9.28 -24.48 4.15
C VAL A 351 -8.53 -24.38 2.83
N GLY A 352 -7.22 -24.15 2.89
CA GLY A 352 -6.37 -23.88 1.72
C GLY A 352 -6.44 -22.43 1.25
N LEU A 353 -5.36 -21.95 0.62
CA LEU A 353 -5.20 -20.55 0.19
C LEU A 353 -6.31 -20.10 -0.78
N ARG A 354 -6.77 -21.00 -1.65
CA ARG A 354 -7.87 -20.74 -2.58
C ARG A 354 -9.12 -20.24 -1.87
N TYR A 355 -9.57 -20.95 -0.84
CA TYR A 355 -10.81 -20.62 -0.12
C TYR A 355 -10.59 -19.54 0.93
N ALA A 356 -9.38 -19.37 1.46
CA ALA A 356 -9.06 -18.27 2.34
C ALA A 356 -9.33 -16.90 1.66
N PHE A 357 -9.16 -16.80 0.34
CA PHE A 357 -9.48 -15.59 -0.43
C PHE A 357 -10.98 -15.23 -0.46
N LEU A 358 -11.89 -16.11 -0.03
CA LEU A 358 -13.30 -15.76 0.20
C LEU A 358 -13.48 -14.66 1.26
N VAL A 359 -12.50 -14.45 2.11
CA VAL A 359 -12.45 -13.27 3.01
C VAL A 359 -12.56 -11.98 2.19
N CYS A 360 -11.85 -11.87 1.07
CA CYS A 360 -11.93 -10.68 0.21
C CYS A 360 -13.31 -10.54 -0.45
N VAL A 361 -13.99 -11.66 -0.75
CA VAL A 361 -15.39 -11.65 -1.22
C VAL A 361 -16.30 -11.06 -0.14
N ALA A 362 -16.17 -11.53 1.11
CA ALA A 362 -16.95 -11.02 2.23
C ALA A 362 -16.67 -9.54 2.54
N LEU A 363 -15.41 -9.13 2.50
CA LEU A 363 -14.99 -7.72 2.67
C LEU A 363 -15.59 -6.83 1.57
N SER A 364 -15.60 -7.30 0.31
CA SER A 364 -16.19 -6.56 -0.82
C SER A 364 -17.70 -6.39 -0.66
N LEU A 365 -18.43 -7.40 -0.17
CA LEU A 365 -19.83 -7.28 0.21
C LEU A 365 -20.04 -6.27 1.34
N GLY A 366 -19.12 -6.23 2.30
CA GLY A 366 -19.09 -5.23 3.37
C GLY A 366 -19.03 -3.80 2.83
N VAL A 367 -18.18 -3.57 1.81
CA VAL A 367 -18.08 -2.26 1.12
C VAL A 367 -19.40 -1.91 0.45
N ILE A 368 -19.99 -2.82 -0.36
CA ILE A 368 -21.23 -2.59 -1.10
C ILE A 368 -22.36 -2.20 -0.15
N TYR A 369 -22.56 -3.00 0.90
CA TYR A 369 -23.65 -2.82 1.86
C TYR A 369 -23.51 -1.51 2.64
N ARG A 370 -22.31 -1.20 3.12
CA ARG A 370 -22.07 0.00 3.92
C ARG A 370 -22.03 1.27 3.10
N ALA A 371 -21.56 1.24 1.85
CA ALA A 371 -21.62 2.38 0.94
C ALA A 371 -23.06 2.87 0.71
N GLY A 372 -24.05 1.96 0.80
CA GLY A 372 -25.46 2.33 0.74
C GLY A 372 -25.99 3.10 1.96
N LYS A 373 -25.29 3.02 3.12
CA LYS A 373 -25.74 3.55 4.40
C LYS A 373 -25.09 4.87 4.83
N ILE A 374 -24.01 5.27 4.18
CA ILE A 374 -23.35 6.55 4.50
C ILE A 374 -24.03 7.70 3.76
N PRO A 375 -24.26 8.86 4.42
CA PRO A 375 -24.69 10.09 3.75
C PRO A 375 -23.52 10.61 2.88
N LEU A 376 -23.76 10.75 1.59
CA LEU A 376 -22.77 11.17 0.58
C LEU A 376 -23.37 12.26 -0.31
#